data_1a3534c5104352342a24afbd6bf884e3
#
_entry.id   1a3534c5104352342a24afbd6bf884e3
#
_cell.length_a   1.000
_cell.length_b   1.000
_cell.length_c   1.000
_cell.angle_alpha   90.00
_cell.angle_beta   90.00
_cell.angle_gamma   90.00
#
_symmetry.space_group_name_H-M   'P 1'
#
loop_
_entity.id
_entity.type
_entity.pdbx_description
1 polymer ?
#
loop_
_entity_poly.entity_id
_entity_poly.type
_entity_poly.pdbx_seq_one_letter_code
_entity_poly.pdbx_strand_id
1 'polypeptide(L)'
;MVEIPIHVKKYRDDYSRNKTGESSEKDRASDSEQNLSGGEIFLDYLVKIPLFLVVFLVPLFFWPSSDVLGLPKQFLLSLLALVSLAAWIGRVIVSGKITLRLHTVIAPLLLVVLAGIFSIYFSSSKWVSFLGDTSRYTLSGLSLFSYLIIFFVAFQNLDRNEVKGVVGLLFFSVFLLMALAVLHFLNIFVFPFDFTKSRVFNPIGSLSSLAAFAAALLPFIMVWLEEHFSLKSWRFKFLSLIFAAFALLQSGMAVLIDAVPVWMGLIVSSAVLVILEVLNPK
;
A
#
# COMPACT_ATOMS: atom_id res chain seq x y z
N MET A 1 39.70 -9.01 -1.59
CA MET A 1 38.58 -9.97 -1.41
C MET A 1 37.95 -9.60 -0.08
N VAL A 2 36.86 -8.84 -0.09
CA VAL A 2 36.21 -8.36 1.14
C VAL A 2 35.06 -9.33 1.41
N GLU A 3 35.19 -10.17 2.44
CA GLU A 3 34.08 -11.00 2.92
C GLU A 3 33.06 -10.11 3.61
N ILE A 4 31.88 -10.01 3.03
CA ILE A 4 30.73 -9.34 3.65
C ILE A 4 30.03 -10.36 4.53
N PRO A 5 29.99 -10.20 5.85
CA PRO A 5 29.32 -11.16 6.72
C PRO A 5 27.81 -11.06 6.54
N ILE A 6 27.21 -12.09 5.96
CA ILE A 6 25.76 -12.24 5.83
C ILE A 6 25.22 -12.75 7.18
N HIS A 7 24.62 -11.85 7.98
CA HIS A 7 23.92 -12.25 9.20
C HIS A 7 22.45 -12.56 8.86
N VAL A 8 22.15 -13.85 8.73
CA VAL A 8 20.77 -14.35 8.61
C VAL A 8 20.16 -14.43 10.01
N LYS A 9 19.26 -13.52 10.36
CA LYS A 9 18.51 -13.58 11.61
C LYS A 9 17.26 -14.44 11.37
N LYS A 10 17.30 -15.70 11.83
CA LYS A 10 16.16 -16.61 11.82
C LYS A 10 15.19 -16.19 12.92
N TYR A 11 14.03 -15.69 12.57
CA TYR A 11 12.97 -15.35 13.51
C TYR A 11 12.38 -16.65 14.06
N ARG A 12 12.65 -16.94 15.34
CA ARG A 12 12.04 -18.05 16.09
C ARG A 12 10.97 -17.44 16.97
N ASP A 13 9.74 -17.88 16.81
CA ASP A 13 8.63 -17.55 17.71
C ASP A 13 8.83 -18.21 19.06
N ASP A 14 9.52 -17.51 19.98
CA ASP A 14 9.55 -17.86 21.40
C ASP A 14 8.53 -17.00 22.15
N TYR A 15 7.28 -17.44 22.10
CA TYR A 15 6.15 -16.83 22.83
C TYR A 15 6.06 -17.37 24.26
N SER A 16 7.18 -17.55 24.96
CA SER A 16 7.14 -17.81 26.39
C SER A 16 8.52 -17.72 27.03
N ARG A 17 8.92 -16.53 27.51
CA ARG A 17 9.76 -16.38 28.69
C ARG A 17 9.96 -14.94 29.14
N ASN A 18 9.50 -14.70 30.37
CA ASN A 18 10.06 -13.85 31.42
C ASN A 18 10.01 -12.32 31.28
N LYS A 19 9.19 -11.74 32.16
CA LYS A 19 9.07 -10.30 32.49
C LYS A 19 10.35 -9.62 32.98
N THR A 20 11.48 -10.31 33.10
CA THR A 20 12.79 -9.75 33.49
C THR A 20 13.68 -9.41 32.28
N GLY A 21 13.27 -9.75 31.06
CA GLY A 21 13.96 -9.40 29.79
C GLY A 21 13.58 -8.06 29.21
N GLU A 22 12.40 -7.52 29.54
CA GLU A 22 11.88 -6.32 28.89
C GLU A 22 12.66 -5.03 29.16
N SER A 23 13.28 -4.89 30.34
CA SER A 23 14.12 -3.73 30.65
C SER A 23 15.46 -3.76 29.90
N SER A 24 16.10 -4.93 29.80
CA SER A 24 17.38 -5.09 29.12
C SER A 24 17.25 -5.00 27.59
N GLU A 25 16.10 -5.34 27.04
CA GLU A 25 15.84 -5.25 25.59
C GLU A 25 15.48 -3.82 25.17
N LYS A 26 14.78 -3.08 26.02
CA LYS A 26 14.52 -1.64 25.85
C LYS A 26 15.80 -0.81 25.90
N ASP A 27 16.68 -1.11 26.85
CA ASP A 27 17.97 -0.41 26.99
C ASP A 27 18.89 -0.72 25.80
N ARG A 28 18.92 -1.97 25.31
CA ARG A 28 19.67 -2.31 24.08
C ARG A 28 19.06 -1.73 22.79
N ALA A 29 17.76 -1.57 22.74
CA ALA A 29 17.09 -0.91 21.60
C ALA A 29 17.38 0.60 21.60
N SER A 30 17.36 1.26 22.78
CA SER A 30 17.72 2.68 22.90
C SER A 30 19.21 2.94 22.62
N ASP A 31 20.10 2.05 23.01
CA ASP A 31 21.54 2.16 22.71
C ASP A 31 21.86 1.91 21.23
N SER A 32 21.06 1.09 20.51
CA SER A 32 21.23 0.88 19.08
C SER A 32 20.67 2.04 18.23
N GLU A 33 19.66 2.74 18.71
CA GLU A 33 19.14 3.95 18.05
C GLU A 33 20.06 5.17 18.24
N GLN A 34 20.83 5.24 19.32
CA GLN A 34 21.70 6.39 19.60
C GLN A 34 23.01 6.45 18.78
N ASN A 35 23.36 5.41 18.01
CA ASN A 35 24.60 5.36 17.22
C ASN A 35 24.41 5.32 15.70
N LEU A 36 23.22 5.60 15.18
CA LEU A 36 23.05 5.76 13.75
C LEU A 36 23.74 7.03 13.25
N SER A 37 24.61 6.91 12.25
CA SER A 37 25.21 8.09 11.63
C SER A 37 24.09 8.94 11.00
N GLY A 38 24.24 10.27 10.96
CA GLY A 38 23.24 11.16 10.36
C GLY A 38 22.86 10.74 8.92
N GLY A 39 23.79 10.10 8.19
CA GLY A 39 23.55 9.55 6.86
C GLY A 39 22.62 8.32 6.87
N GLU A 40 22.72 7.45 7.86
CA GLU A 40 21.85 6.29 7.98
C GLU A 40 20.39 6.70 8.30
N ILE A 41 20.23 7.69 9.18
CA ILE A 41 18.92 8.25 9.51
C ILE A 41 18.29 8.88 8.27
N PHE A 42 19.04 9.68 7.52
CA PHE A 42 18.55 10.28 6.27
C PHE A 42 18.13 9.23 5.25
N LEU A 43 18.93 8.18 5.06
CA LEU A 43 18.59 7.09 4.14
C LEU A 43 17.38 6.29 4.60
N ASP A 44 17.18 6.09 5.91
CA ASP A 44 15.98 5.43 6.45
C ASP A 44 14.71 6.22 6.09
N TYR A 45 14.72 7.54 6.28
CA TYR A 45 13.62 8.39 5.84
C TYR A 45 13.42 8.35 4.31
N LEU A 46 14.51 8.37 3.54
CA LEU A 46 14.45 8.33 2.08
C LEU A 46 13.89 7.00 1.55
N VAL A 47 14.04 5.89 2.28
CA VAL A 47 13.37 4.61 1.99
C VAL A 47 11.88 4.67 2.32
N LYS A 48 11.51 5.21 3.49
CA LYS A 48 10.15 5.14 4.03
C LYS A 48 9.21 6.18 3.42
N ILE A 49 9.66 7.42 3.22
CA ILE A 49 8.82 8.49 2.68
C ILE A 49 8.17 8.11 1.33
N PRO A 50 8.90 7.57 0.33
CA PRO A 50 8.27 7.16 -0.92
C PRO A 50 7.20 6.07 -0.73
N LEU A 51 7.37 5.14 0.23
CA LEU A 51 6.39 4.11 0.53
C LEU A 51 5.06 4.72 1.03
N PHE A 52 5.14 5.70 1.92
CA PHE A 52 3.97 6.45 2.38
C PHE A 52 3.33 7.27 1.24
N LEU A 53 4.16 7.92 0.42
CA LEU A 53 3.70 8.71 -0.73
C LEU A 53 3.01 7.86 -1.78
N VAL A 54 3.48 6.64 -2.07
CA VAL A 54 2.81 5.73 -3.00
C VAL A 54 1.37 5.49 -2.58
N VAL A 55 1.15 5.15 -1.32
CA VAL A 55 -0.17 4.78 -0.81
C VAL A 55 -1.12 5.98 -0.77
N PHE A 56 -0.61 7.14 -0.45
CA PHE A 56 -1.41 8.36 -0.37
C PHE A 56 -1.59 9.05 -1.71
N LEU A 57 -0.48 9.29 -2.42
CA LEU A 57 -0.47 10.18 -3.57
C LEU A 57 -0.91 9.49 -4.85
N VAL A 58 -0.49 8.23 -5.09
CA VAL A 58 -0.81 7.55 -6.37
C VAL A 58 -2.32 7.43 -6.63
N PRO A 59 -3.17 7.08 -5.66
CA PRO A 59 -4.62 7.06 -5.89
C PRO A 59 -5.20 8.44 -6.24
N LEU A 60 -4.71 9.50 -5.60
CA LEU A 60 -5.20 10.87 -5.76
C LEU A 60 -4.60 11.58 -6.98
N PHE A 61 -3.46 11.10 -7.48
CA PHE A 61 -2.70 11.78 -8.50
C PHE A 61 -3.40 11.75 -9.86
N PHE A 62 -3.45 12.90 -10.52
CA PHE A 62 -3.81 13.03 -11.93
C PHE A 62 -3.02 14.21 -12.54
N TRP A 63 -2.81 14.17 -13.84
CA TRP A 63 -2.09 15.22 -14.55
C TRP A 63 -3.06 16.06 -15.37
N PRO A 64 -3.10 17.39 -15.16
CA PRO A 64 -4.13 18.26 -15.78
C PRO A 64 -4.10 18.32 -17.31
N SER A 65 -3.00 18.00 -17.94
CA SER A 65 -2.83 18.06 -19.39
C SER A 65 -2.96 16.70 -20.08
N SER A 66 -3.35 15.65 -19.36
CA SER A 66 -3.45 14.30 -19.90
C SER A 66 -4.84 13.73 -19.68
N ASP A 67 -5.52 13.41 -20.79
CA ASP A 67 -6.81 12.69 -20.75
C ASP A 67 -6.66 11.25 -20.27
N VAL A 68 -5.42 10.74 -20.28
CA VAL A 68 -5.09 9.38 -19.86
C VAL A 68 -4.61 9.38 -18.41
N LEU A 69 -5.50 9.08 -17.48
CA LEU A 69 -5.21 9.08 -16.04
C LEU A 69 -4.22 7.99 -15.59
N GLY A 70 -4.07 6.92 -16.36
CA GLY A 70 -3.22 5.77 -16.01
C GLY A 70 -1.72 6.04 -16.14
N LEU A 71 -1.29 6.73 -17.19
CA LEU A 71 0.12 6.98 -17.48
C LEU A 71 0.83 7.82 -16.40
N PRO A 72 0.28 8.97 -15.95
CA PRO A 72 0.90 9.75 -14.89
C PRO A 72 1.04 8.98 -13.57
N LYS A 73 0.06 8.14 -13.24
CA LYS A 73 0.11 7.30 -12.04
C LYS A 73 1.18 6.23 -12.14
N GLN A 74 1.30 5.58 -13.30
CA GLN A 74 2.35 4.60 -13.55
C GLN A 74 3.73 5.25 -13.42
N PHE A 75 3.92 6.42 -14.01
CA PHE A 75 5.18 7.16 -13.91
C PHE A 75 5.51 7.49 -12.46
N LEU A 76 4.57 8.07 -11.72
CA LEU A 76 4.75 8.41 -10.31
C LEU A 76 5.05 7.17 -9.46
N LEU A 77 4.32 6.07 -9.66
CA LEU A 77 4.54 4.80 -8.97
C LEU A 77 5.95 4.27 -9.23
N SER A 78 6.37 4.23 -10.51
CA SER A 78 7.68 3.72 -10.88
C SER A 78 8.82 4.61 -10.35
N LEU A 79 8.63 5.93 -10.38
CA LEU A 79 9.59 6.89 -9.82
C LEU A 79 9.78 6.67 -8.31
N LEU A 80 8.68 6.59 -7.55
CA LEU A 80 8.73 6.37 -6.11
C LEU A 80 9.30 4.99 -5.76
N ALA A 81 9.00 3.96 -6.56
CA ALA A 81 9.57 2.63 -6.40
C ALA A 81 11.10 2.64 -6.59
N LEU A 82 11.58 3.30 -7.65
CA LEU A 82 13.01 3.42 -7.92
C LEU A 82 13.73 4.24 -6.85
N VAL A 83 13.16 5.35 -6.40
CA VAL A 83 13.74 6.16 -5.32
C VAL A 83 13.86 5.36 -4.03
N SER A 84 12.80 4.64 -3.65
CA SER A 84 12.80 3.81 -2.45
C SER A 84 13.81 2.66 -2.53
N LEU A 85 13.92 2.00 -3.70
CA LEU A 85 14.90 0.94 -3.94
C LEU A 85 16.34 1.48 -3.91
N ALA A 86 16.61 2.60 -4.59
CA ALA A 86 17.92 3.23 -4.61
C ALA A 86 18.36 3.67 -3.21
N ALA A 87 17.44 4.24 -2.42
CA ALA A 87 17.70 4.61 -1.05
C ALA A 87 17.99 3.38 -0.17
N TRP A 88 17.24 2.27 -0.35
CA TRP A 88 17.49 1.02 0.36
C TRP A 88 18.87 0.44 0.02
N ILE A 89 19.25 0.41 -1.27
CA ILE A 89 20.59 -0.03 -1.70
C ILE A 89 21.66 0.89 -1.09
N GLY A 90 21.47 2.22 -1.14
CA GLY A 90 22.38 3.19 -0.54
C GLY A 90 22.57 2.95 0.96
N ARG A 91 21.48 2.66 1.69
CA ARG A 91 21.55 2.30 3.11
C ARG A 91 22.35 1.02 3.36
N VAL A 92 22.16 -0.01 2.52
CA VAL A 92 22.92 -1.26 2.60
C VAL A 92 24.43 -1.00 2.39
N ILE A 93 24.77 -0.14 1.42
CA ILE A 93 26.18 0.20 1.13
C ILE A 93 26.80 0.95 2.31
N VAL A 94 26.10 1.96 2.86
CA VAL A 94 26.60 2.78 3.98
C VAL A 94 26.73 1.97 5.26
N SER A 95 25.75 1.12 5.56
CA SER A 95 25.76 0.28 6.76
C SER A 95 26.75 -0.91 6.68
N GLY A 96 27.20 -1.28 5.48
CA GLY A 96 28.06 -2.44 5.25
C GLY A 96 27.43 -3.79 5.67
N LYS A 97 26.15 -3.82 5.98
CA LYS A 97 25.43 -5.00 6.46
C LYS A 97 24.16 -5.21 5.64
N ILE A 98 24.02 -6.38 5.04
CA ILE A 98 22.78 -6.79 4.38
C ILE A 98 21.93 -7.56 5.40
N THR A 99 20.90 -6.93 5.94
CA THR A 99 19.91 -7.57 6.79
C THR A 99 18.68 -7.89 5.96
N LEU A 100 18.53 -9.14 5.52
CA LEU A 100 17.34 -9.59 4.81
C LEU A 100 16.41 -10.33 5.79
N ARG A 101 15.17 -9.88 5.87
CA ARG A 101 14.10 -10.61 6.56
C ARG A 101 13.65 -11.74 5.62
N LEU A 102 14.28 -12.91 5.77
CA LEU A 102 13.90 -14.11 5.00
C LEU A 102 12.63 -14.70 5.61
N HIS A 103 11.55 -14.57 4.89
CA HIS A 103 10.25 -15.12 5.26
C HIS A 103 9.68 -15.97 4.11
N THR A 104 8.77 -16.87 4.42
CA THR A 104 8.08 -17.73 3.43
C THR A 104 7.47 -16.94 2.25
N VAL A 105 7.19 -15.65 2.44
CA VAL A 105 6.64 -14.75 1.41
C VAL A 105 7.60 -14.47 0.25
N ILE A 106 8.91 -14.66 0.43
CA ILE A 106 9.89 -14.41 -0.64
C ILE A 106 9.74 -15.40 -1.80
N ALA A 107 9.41 -16.65 -1.50
CA ALA A 107 9.23 -17.67 -2.52
C ALA A 107 8.08 -17.35 -3.52
N PRO A 108 6.85 -17.03 -3.07
CA PRO A 108 5.79 -16.60 -3.99
C PRO A 108 6.12 -15.28 -4.69
N LEU A 109 6.84 -14.36 -4.05
CA LEU A 109 7.27 -13.12 -4.69
C LEU A 109 8.20 -13.39 -5.88
N LEU A 110 9.20 -14.25 -5.71
CA LEU A 110 10.10 -14.67 -6.79
C LEU A 110 9.34 -15.37 -7.93
N LEU A 111 8.35 -16.19 -7.59
CA LEU A 111 7.51 -16.87 -8.59
C LEU A 111 6.71 -15.85 -9.42
N VAL A 112 6.16 -14.80 -8.82
CA VAL A 112 5.47 -13.72 -9.54
C VAL A 112 6.45 -12.93 -10.43
N VAL A 113 7.67 -12.66 -9.96
CA VAL A 113 8.71 -12.01 -10.77
C VAL A 113 9.03 -12.87 -12.01
N LEU A 114 9.28 -14.16 -11.82
CA LEU A 114 9.56 -15.08 -12.91
C LEU A 114 8.39 -15.17 -13.90
N ALA A 115 7.18 -15.34 -13.41
CA ALA A 115 5.97 -15.37 -14.25
C ALA A 115 5.82 -14.07 -15.06
N GLY A 116 6.10 -12.90 -14.49
CA GLY A 116 6.09 -11.62 -15.18
C GLY A 116 7.13 -11.56 -16.29
N ILE A 117 8.36 -12.00 -16.02
CA ILE A 117 9.44 -12.05 -17.01
C ILE A 117 9.04 -12.99 -18.16
N PHE A 118 8.58 -14.20 -17.87
CA PHE A 118 8.13 -15.15 -18.87
C PHE A 118 6.97 -14.60 -19.71
N SER A 119 5.98 -13.95 -19.07
CA SER A 119 4.86 -13.36 -19.77
C SER A 119 5.29 -12.29 -20.78
N ILE A 120 6.24 -11.42 -20.41
CA ILE A 120 6.80 -10.40 -21.31
C ILE A 120 7.61 -11.06 -22.44
N TYR A 121 8.42 -12.07 -22.12
CA TYR A 121 9.27 -12.75 -23.09
C TYR A 121 8.46 -13.44 -24.19
N PHE A 122 7.36 -14.11 -23.84
CA PHE A 122 6.48 -14.82 -24.77
C PHE A 122 5.38 -13.95 -25.39
N SER A 123 5.35 -12.65 -25.07
CA SER A 123 4.37 -11.74 -25.65
C SER A 123 4.65 -11.44 -27.11
N SER A 124 3.58 -11.29 -27.90
CA SER A 124 3.65 -10.88 -29.30
C SER A 124 4.25 -9.49 -29.49
N SER A 125 4.03 -8.58 -28.51
CA SER A 125 4.58 -7.23 -28.49
C SER A 125 5.25 -6.96 -27.14
N LYS A 126 6.55 -7.18 -27.06
CA LYS A 126 7.34 -7.05 -25.82
C LYS A 126 7.31 -5.64 -25.24
N TRP A 127 7.38 -4.62 -26.09
CA TRP A 127 7.35 -3.23 -25.66
C TRP A 127 6.00 -2.83 -25.06
N VAL A 128 4.91 -3.24 -25.71
CA VAL A 128 3.56 -2.98 -25.20
C VAL A 128 3.31 -3.75 -23.89
N SER A 129 3.79 -4.99 -23.80
CA SER A 129 3.68 -5.76 -22.55
C SER A 129 4.49 -5.18 -21.41
N PHE A 130 5.64 -4.58 -21.69
CA PHE A 130 6.50 -3.98 -20.67
C PHE A 130 6.05 -2.59 -20.28
N LEU A 131 5.85 -1.67 -21.25
CA LEU A 131 5.51 -0.27 -20.98
C LEU A 131 4.01 -0.03 -20.79
N GLY A 132 3.17 -0.89 -21.36
CA GLY A 132 1.72 -0.71 -21.41
C GLY A 132 1.27 -0.05 -22.70
N ASP A 133 -0.03 -0.05 -22.88
CA ASP A 133 -0.74 0.62 -23.99
C ASP A 133 -1.61 1.76 -23.42
N THR A 134 -2.03 2.68 -24.29
CA THR A 134 -2.82 3.89 -23.96
C THR A 134 -4.03 3.62 -23.06
N SER A 135 -4.63 2.43 -23.16
CA SER A 135 -5.78 2.02 -22.36
C SER A 135 -5.44 1.18 -21.11
N ARG A 136 -4.21 0.65 -20.99
CA ARG A 136 -3.85 -0.38 -19.98
C ARG A 136 -2.47 -0.19 -19.34
N TYR A 137 -2.04 1.04 -19.12
CA TYR A 137 -0.75 1.32 -18.48
C TYR A 137 -0.59 0.64 -17.12
N THR A 138 -1.64 0.58 -16.31
CA THR A 138 -1.60 0.00 -14.96
C THR A 138 -1.40 -1.52 -14.93
N LEU A 139 -1.65 -2.21 -16.05
CA LEU A 139 -1.47 -3.66 -16.19
C LEU A 139 -0.16 -4.03 -16.92
N SER A 140 0.75 -3.09 -17.07
CA SER A 140 2.05 -3.30 -17.73
C SER A 140 3.05 -4.01 -16.83
N GLY A 141 4.07 -4.61 -17.47
CA GLY A 141 5.21 -5.20 -16.76
C GLY A 141 5.93 -4.18 -15.87
N LEU A 142 6.07 -2.93 -16.32
CA LEU A 142 6.67 -1.85 -15.53
C LEU A 142 5.90 -1.58 -14.25
N SER A 143 4.57 -1.55 -14.31
CA SER A 143 3.73 -1.42 -13.12
C SER A 143 3.86 -2.62 -12.18
N LEU A 144 3.86 -3.84 -12.73
CA LEU A 144 4.05 -5.07 -11.96
C LEU A 144 5.38 -5.04 -11.19
N PHE A 145 6.49 -4.75 -11.87
CA PHE A 145 7.80 -4.66 -11.21
C PHE A 145 7.86 -3.53 -10.18
N SER A 146 7.22 -2.40 -10.44
CA SER A 146 7.13 -1.30 -9.46
C SER A 146 6.38 -1.72 -8.20
N TYR A 147 5.26 -2.44 -8.31
CA TYR A 147 4.54 -3.01 -7.16
C TYR A 147 5.40 -4.02 -6.38
N LEU A 148 6.12 -4.89 -7.10
CA LEU A 148 7.00 -5.89 -6.47
C LEU A 148 8.16 -5.23 -5.72
N ILE A 149 8.77 -4.17 -6.28
CA ILE A 149 9.82 -3.38 -5.64
C ILE A 149 9.26 -2.72 -4.36
N ILE A 150 8.12 -2.04 -4.45
CA ILE A 150 7.50 -1.38 -3.30
C ILE A 150 7.16 -2.39 -2.21
N PHE A 151 6.56 -3.53 -2.59
CA PHE A 151 6.26 -4.59 -1.65
C PHE A 151 7.52 -5.14 -0.98
N PHE A 152 8.57 -5.42 -1.74
CA PHE A 152 9.83 -5.91 -1.22
C PHE A 152 10.48 -4.92 -0.26
N VAL A 153 10.60 -3.64 -0.66
CA VAL A 153 11.21 -2.60 0.19
C VAL A 153 10.37 -2.35 1.44
N ALA A 154 9.04 -2.31 1.33
CA ALA A 154 8.14 -2.17 2.47
C ALA A 154 8.29 -3.33 3.46
N PHE A 155 8.31 -4.57 2.95
CA PHE A 155 8.46 -5.78 3.76
C PHE A 155 9.80 -5.82 4.51
N GLN A 156 10.87 -5.31 3.90
CA GLN A 156 12.20 -5.29 4.52
C GLN A 156 12.37 -4.17 5.57
N ASN A 157 11.70 -3.03 5.40
CA ASN A 157 12.02 -1.82 6.14
C ASN A 157 10.90 -1.32 7.07
N LEU A 158 9.63 -1.68 6.83
CA LEU A 158 8.54 -1.22 7.68
C LEU A 158 8.37 -2.09 8.92
N ASP A 159 8.18 -1.44 10.05
CA ASP A 159 7.81 -2.08 11.30
C ASP A 159 6.29 -2.13 11.47
N ARG A 160 5.81 -2.93 12.42
CA ARG A 160 4.38 -3.16 12.66
C ARG A 160 3.59 -1.86 12.87
N ASN A 161 4.16 -0.89 13.56
CA ASN A 161 3.51 0.41 13.78
C ASN A 161 3.49 1.27 12.53
N GLU A 162 4.53 1.24 11.73
CA GLU A 162 4.63 1.93 10.46
C GLU A 162 3.64 1.35 9.43
N VAL A 163 3.47 0.02 9.40
CA VAL A 163 2.44 -0.63 8.58
C VAL A 163 1.04 -0.15 8.97
N LYS A 164 0.74 -0.02 10.27
CA LYS A 164 -0.53 0.59 10.71
C LYS A 164 -0.69 2.02 10.20
N GLY A 165 0.38 2.80 10.20
CA GLY A 165 0.40 4.16 9.63
C GLY A 165 0.12 4.17 8.13
N VAL A 166 0.74 3.27 7.37
CA VAL A 166 0.51 3.10 5.91
C VAL A 166 -0.94 2.75 5.63
N VAL A 167 -1.52 1.78 6.38
CA VAL A 167 -2.93 1.39 6.25
C VAL A 167 -3.86 2.55 6.60
N GLY A 168 -3.58 3.29 7.67
CA GLY A 168 -4.35 4.48 8.03
C GLY A 168 -4.32 5.56 6.95
N LEU A 169 -3.15 5.77 6.34
CA LEU A 169 -2.97 6.72 5.25
C LEU A 169 -3.70 6.29 3.97
N LEU A 170 -3.74 4.98 3.70
CA LEU A 170 -4.54 4.41 2.61
C LEU A 170 -6.03 4.70 2.81
N PHE A 171 -6.57 4.45 4.00
CA PHE A 171 -7.96 4.77 4.32
C PHE A 171 -8.26 6.25 4.16
N PHE A 172 -7.35 7.11 4.62
CA PHE A 172 -7.49 8.56 4.45
C PHE A 172 -7.50 8.98 2.97
N SER A 173 -6.63 8.39 2.14
CA SER A 173 -6.61 8.62 0.70
C SER A 173 -7.93 8.23 0.03
N VAL A 174 -8.46 7.05 0.36
CA VAL A 174 -9.75 6.58 -0.17
C VAL A 174 -10.90 7.44 0.32
N PHE A 175 -10.88 7.87 1.57
CA PHE A 175 -11.87 8.82 2.10
C PHE A 175 -11.90 10.12 1.28
N LEU A 176 -10.73 10.68 0.98
CA LEU A 176 -10.63 11.90 0.14
C LEU A 176 -11.18 11.66 -1.28
N LEU A 177 -10.88 10.51 -1.88
CA LEU A 177 -11.40 10.14 -3.20
C LEU A 177 -12.93 10.05 -3.21
N MET A 178 -13.50 9.42 -2.19
CA MET A 178 -14.95 9.29 -2.06
C MET A 178 -15.62 10.63 -1.79
N ALA A 179 -15.04 11.45 -0.91
CA ALA A 179 -15.51 12.81 -0.66
C ALA A 179 -15.52 13.64 -1.95
N LEU A 180 -14.44 13.55 -2.73
CA LEU A 180 -14.34 14.20 -4.03
C LEU A 180 -15.44 13.72 -5.00
N ALA A 181 -15.66 12.40 -5.09
CA ALA A 181 -16.70 11.83 -5.95
C ALA A 181 -18.11 12.33 -5.54
N VAL A 182 -18.40 12.42 -4.24
CA VAL A 182 -19.66 12.96 -3.72
C VAL A 182 -19.81 14.45 -4.09
N LEU A 183 -18.78 15.27 -3.93
CA LEU A 183 -18.80 16.68 -4.29
C LEU A 183 -19.11 16.85 -5.79
N HIS A 184 -18.45 16.09 -6.66
CA HIS A 184 -18.70 16.11 -8.10
C HIS A 184 -20.12 15.67 -8.46
N PHE A 185 -20.64 14.64 -7.78
CA PHE A 185 -22.04 14.21 -7.95
C PHE A 185 -23.04 15.34 -7.60
N LEU A 186 -22.74 16.13 -6.58
CA LEU A 186 -23.51 17.30 -6.18
C LEU A 186 -23.28 18.54 -7.06
N ASN A 187 -22.55 18.43 -8.17
CA ASN A 187 -22.12 19.51 -9.07
C ASN A 187 -21.20 20.56 -8.42
N ILE A 188 -20.51 20.20 -7.34
CA ILE A 188 -19.47 21.02 -6.72
C ILE A 188 -18.14 20.60 -7.30
N PHE A 189 -17.68 21.30 -8.34
CA PHE A 189 -16.44 21.00 -9.04
C PHE A 189 -15.26 21.64 -8.33
N VAL A 190 -14.42 20.81 -7.69
CA VAL A 190 -13.27 21.25 -6.88
C VAL A 190 -12.12 21.74 -7.77
N PHE A 191 -11.96 21.15 -8.95
CA PHE A 191 -10.87 21.49 -9.87
C PHE A 191 -11.33 22.42 -10.99
N PRO A 192 -10.49 23.40 -11.40
CA PRO A 192 -10.86 24.39 -12.41
C PRO A 192 -10.77 23.88 -13.85
N PHE A 193 -10.34 22.62 -14.07
CA PHE A 193 -10.09 22.05 -15.40
C PHE A 193 -11.39 21.58 -16.05
N ASP A 194 -11.57 21.82 -17.35
CA ASP A 194 -12.82 21.48 -18.05
C ASP A 194 -13.12 19.99 -18.08
N PHE A 195 -12.11 19.12 -18.23
CA PHE A 195 -12.29 17.67 -18.20
C PHE A 195 -12.69 17.13 -16.81
N THR A 196 -12.45 17.89 -15.76
CA THR A 196 -12.86 17.53 -14.39
C THR A 196 -14.29 17.96 -14.07
N LYS A 197 -14.91 18.82 -14.87
CA LYS A 197 -16.27 19.32 -14.67
C LYS A 197 -17.33 18.30 -15.10
N SER A 198 -17.19 17.08 -14.59
CA SER A 198 -18.12 15.98 -14.83
C SER A 198 -18.58 15.38 -13.51
N ARG A 199 -19.87 15.01 -13.41
CA ARG A 199 -20.42 14.34 -12.22
C ARG A 199 -19.78 13.01 -11.91
N VAL A 200 -19.21 12.36 -12.92
CA VAL A 200 -18.58 11.03 -12.81
C VAL A 200 -17.07 11.10 -12.68
N PHE A 201 -16.49 12.33 -12.71
CA PHE A 201 -15.04 12.48 -12.61
C PHE A 201 -14.54 12.01 -11.25
N ASN A 202 -13.51 11.19 -11.29
CA ASN A 202 -12.68 10.84 -10.13
C ASN A 202 -11.26 10.53 -10.61
N PRO A 203 -10.23 10.77 -9.76
CA PRO A 203 -8.84 10.52 -10.13
C PRO A 203 -8.55 9.06 -10.49
N ILE A 204 -9.32 8.08 -10.01
CA ILE A 204 -9.11 6.65 -10.34
C ILE A 204 -9.49 6.34 -11.79
N GLY A 205 -10.38 7.13 -12.39
CA GLY A 205 -10.75 7.04 -13.80
C GLY A 205 -12.21 6.66 -14.03
N SER A 206 -12.79 5.74 -13.26
CA SER A 206 -14.22 5.40 -13.35
C SER A 206 -14.83 5.21 -11.97
N LEU A 207 -16.13 5.46 -11.84
CA LEU A 207 -16.87 5.23 -10.58
C LEU A 207 -16.84 3.76 -10.18
N SER A 208 -16.93 2.83 -11.15
CA SER A 208 -16.84 1.40 -10.89
C SER A 208 -15.45 0.99 -10.36
N SER A 209 -14.38 1.55 -10.90
CA SER A 209 -13.02 1.31 -10.38
C SER A 209 -12.84 1.89 -8.98
N LEU A 210 -13.38 3.09 -8.71
CA LEU A 210 -13.39 3.69 -7.38
C LEU A 210 -14.16 2.82 -6.38
N ALA A 211 -15.35 2.36 -6.75
CA ALA A 211 -16.18 1.52 -5.90
C ALA A 211 -15.54 0.14 -5.66
N ALA A 212 -14.92 -0.47 -6.67
CA ALA A 212 -14.18 -1.73 -6.52
C ALA A 212 -12.96 -1.58 -5.59
N PHE A 213 -12.20 -0.50 -5.73
CA PHE A 213 -11.08 -0.18 -4.85
C PHE A 213 -11.53 0.01 -3.40
N ALA A 214 -12.59 0.75 -3.21
CA ALA A 214 -13.21 0.97 -1.92
C ALA A 214 -13.77 -0.34 -1.32
N ALA A 215 -14.45 -1.17 -2.12
CA ALA A 215 -14.98 -2.46 -1.70
C ALA A 215 -13.88 -3.43 -1.22
N ALA A 216 -12.71 -3.43 -1.88
CA ALA A 216 -11.57 -4.24 -1.46
C ALA A 216 -11.01 -3.84 -0.08
N LEU A 217 -11.24 -2.62 0.36
CA LEU A 217 -10.77 -2.14 1.68
C LEU A 217 -11.80 -2.32 2.80
N LEU A 218 -13.07 -2.63 2.48
CA LEU A 218 -14.13 -2.81 3.47
C LEU A 218 -13.76 -3.78 4.61
N PRO A 219 -13.17 -4.96 4.35
CA PRO A 219 -12.81 -5.90 5.42
C PRO A 219 -11.79 -5.32 6.39
N PHE A 220 -10.81 -4.60 5.87
CA PHE A 220 -9.79 -3.96 6.71
C PHE A 220 -10.40 -2.88 7.59
N ILE A 221 -11.37 -2.13 7.06
CA ILE A 221 -12.12 -1.13 7.81
C ILE A 221 -12.94 -1.81 8.91
N MET A 222 -13.59 -2.94 8.63
CA MET A 222 -14.39 -3.68 9.61
C MET A 222 -13.54 -4.22 10.77
N VAL A 223 -12.40 -4.86 10.47
CA VAL A 223 -11.46 -5.34 11.50
C VAL A 223 -10.94 -4.16 12.34
N TRP A 224 -10.59 -3.06 11.69
CA TRP A 224 -10.11 -1.88 12.37
C TRP A 224 -11.19 -1.26 13.28
N LEU A 225 -12.44 -1.21 12.83
CA LEU A 225 -13.59 -0.78 13.63
C LEU A 225 -13.78 -1.66 14.87
N GLU A 226 -13.73 -2.98 14.71
CA GLU A 226 -13.89 -3.94 15.80
C GLU A 226 -12.82 -3.75 16.89
N GLU A 227 -11.55 -3.62 16.50
CA GLU A 227 -10.45 -3.35 17.44
C GLU A 227 -10.66 -2.04 18.21
N HIS A 228 -11.14 -0.97 17.56
CA HIS A 228 -11.18 0.37 18.12
C HIS A 228 -12.53 0.73 18.79
N PHE A 229 -13.62 0.05 18.44
CA PHE A 229 -14.93 0.25 19.09
C PHE A 229 -14.90 -0.16 20.56
N SER A 230 -14.03 -1.11 20.90
CA SER A 230 -13.80 -1.56 22.30
C SER A 230 -13.06 -0.53 23.17
N LEU A 231 -12.44 0.50 22.57
CA LEU A 231 -11.69 1.51 23.30
C LEU A 231 -12.60 2.56 23.92
N LYS A 232 -12.45 2.84 25.22
CA LYS A 232 -13.27 3.78 26.02
C LYS A 232 -13.16 5.26 25.59
N SER A 233 -12.23 5.63 24.72
CA SER A 233 -11.96 7.02 24.36
C SER A 233 -12.97 7.58 23.35
N TRP A 234 -13.53 8.76 23.63
CA TRP A 234 -14.45 9.51 22.74
C TRP A 234 -13.88 9.78 21.34
N ARG A 235 -12.58 10.04 21.24
CA ARG A 235 -11.90 10.30 19.96
C ARG A 235 -11.96 9.07 19.03
N PHE A 236 -11.77 7.88 19.58
CA PHE A 236 -11.84 6.63 18.81
C PHE A 236 -13.28 6.32 18.39
N LYS A 237 -14.27 6.60 19.23
CA LYS A 237 -15.69 6.43 18.87
C LYS A 237 -16.10 7.35 17.72
N PHE A 238 -15.65 8.61 17.73
CA PHE A 238 -15.90 9.56 16.65
C PHE A 238 -15.24 9.10 15.34
N LEU A 239 -14.00 8.63 15.39
CA LEU A 239 -13.29 8.10 14.23
C LEU A 239 -13.97 6.84 13.70
N SER A 240 -14.41 5.94 14.57
CA SER A 240 -15.18 4.75 14.19
C SER A 240 -16.51 5.10 13.52
N LEU A 241 -17.18 6.15 13.97
CA LEU A 241 -18.41 6.64 13.33
C LEU A 241 -18.15 7.14 11.91
N ILE A 242 -17.05 7.87 11.70
CA ILE A 242 -16.63 8.33 10.36
C ILE A 242 -16.36 7.12 9.44
N PHE A 243 -15.64 6.12 9.91
CA PHE A 243 -15.38 4.90 9.13
C PHE A 243 -16.65 4.08 8.87
N ALA A 244 -17.56 4.00 9.83
CA ALA A 244 -18.87 3.35 9.64
C ALA A 244 -19.71 4.08 8.57
N ALA A 245 -19.78 5.42 8.64
CA ALA A 245 -20.44 6.23 7.62
C ALA A 245 -19.80 6.05 6.24
N PHE A 246 -18.48 5.93 6.20
CA PHE A 246 -17.73 5.65 4.99
C PHE A 246 -18.04 4.25 4.42
N ALA A 247 -18.10 3.21 5.25
CA ALA A 247 -18.49 1.86 4.84
C ALA A 247 -19.92 1.82 4.29
N LEU A 248 -20.85 2.54 4.91
CA LEU A 248 -22.23 2.68 4.44
C LEU A 248 -22.29 3.42 3.09
N LEU A 249 -21.53 4.49 2.93
CA LEU A 249 -21.44 5.22 1.66
C LEU A 249 -20.92 4.31 0.54
N GLN A 250 -19.88 3.53 0.82
CA GLN A 250 -19.31 2.57 -0.13
C GLN A 250 -20.31 1.49 -0.53
N SER A 251 -21.03 0.91 0.46
CA SER A 251 -22.03 -0.10 0.19
C SER A 251 -23.17 0.46 -0.67
N GLY A 252 -23.61 1.69 -0.39
CA GLY A 252 -24.58 2.40 -1.21
C GLY A 252 -24.09 2.64 -2.64
N MET A 253 -22.84 3.07 -2.83
CA MET A 253 -22.25 3.24 -4.15
C MET A 253 -22.10 1.90 -4.90
N ALA A 254 -21.75 0.82 -4.21
CA ALA A 254 -21.68 -0.51 -4.80
C ALA A 254 -23.03 -0.96 -5.38
N VAL A 255 -24.11 -0.75 -4.64
CA VAL A 255 -25.47 -1.08 -5.09
C VAL A 255 -25.91 -0.18 -6.26
N LEU A 256 -25.63 1.13 -6.20
CA LEU A 256 -26.02 2.08 -7.24
C LEU A 256 -25.29 1.88 -8.58
N ILE A 257 -24.03 1.44 -8.53
CA ILE A 257 -23.21 1.26 -9.73
C ILE A 257 -23.46 -0.10 -10.37
N ASP A 258 -23.92 -1.10 -9.61
CA ASP A 258 -24.21 -2.50 -10.03
C ASP A 258 -23.14 -3.07 -10.99
N ALA A 259 -21.89 -2.85 -10.67
CA ALA A 259 -20.78 -3.29 -11.51
C ALA A 259 -20.18 -4.61 -10.99
N VAL A 260 -20.02 -5.59 -11.87
CA VAL A 260 -19.45 -6.91 -11.55
C VAL A 260 -18.14 -6.83 -10.74
N PRO A 261 -17.17 -5.95 -11.06
CA PRO A 261 -15.93 -5.84 -10.26
C PRO A 261 -16.16 -5.44 -8.79
N VAL A 262 -17.22 -4.67 -8.51
CA VAL A 262 -17.56 -4.24 -7.14
C VAL A 262 -18.06 -5.44 -6.34
N TRP A 263 -18.97 -6.22 -6.90
CA TRP A 263 -19.48 -7.44 -6.27
C TRP A 263 -18.38 -8.49 -6.05
N MET A 264 -17.52 -8.68 -7.05
CA MET A 264 -16.35 -9.56 -6.90
C MET A 264 -15.40 -9.07 -5.79
N GLY A 265 -15.15 -7.77 -5.73
CA GLY A 265 -14.33 -7.17 -4.66
C GLY A 265 -14.91 -7.42 -3.28
N LEU A 266 -16.23 -7.27 -3.11
CA LEU A 266 -16.93 -7.55 -1.85
C LEU A 266 -16.89 -9.03 -1.46
N ILE A 267 -17.13 -9.94 -2.43
CA ILE A 267 -17.09 -11.38 -2.18
C ILE A 267 -15.69 -11.82 -1.76
N VAL A 268 -14.67 -11.46 -2.54
CA VAL A 268 -13.28 -11.84 -2.24
C VAL A 268 -12.83 -11.25 -0.90
N SER A 269 -13.14 -10.00 -0.64
CA SER A 269 -12.76 -9.35 0.61
C SER A 269 -13.45 -9.96 1.82
N SER A 270 -14.74 -10.31 1.70
CA SER A 270 -15.48 -11.00 2.76
C SER A 270 -14.97 -12.43 2.99
N ALA A 271 -14.61 -13.14 1.92
CA ALA A 271 -14.01 -14.47 2.03
C ALA A 271 -12.64 -14.42 2.75
N VAL A 272 -11.81 -13.45 2.44
CA VAL A 272 -10.53 -13.23 3.15
C VAL A 272 -10.75 -12.98 4.63
N LEU A 273 -11.75 -12.16 5.00
CA LEU A 273 -12.12 -11.93 6.41
C LEU A 273 -12.48 -13.22 7.14
N VAL A 274 -13.41 -14.00 6.55
CA VAL A 274 -13.84 -15.26 7.14
C VAL A 274 -12.67 -16.22 7.32
N ILE A 275 -11.80 -16.32 6.31
CA ILE A 275 -10.60 -17.17 6.40
C ILE A 275 -9.68 -16.70 7.53
N LEU A 276 -9.44 -15.40 7.66
CA LEU A 276 -8.57 -14.84 8.71
C LEU A 276 -9.17 -15.09 10.11
N GLU A 277 -10.48 -14.97 10.26
CA GLU A 277 -11.17 -15.20 11.53
C GLU A 277 -11.16 -16.69 11.93
N VAL A 278 -11.33 -17.59 10.97
CA VAL A 278 -11.24 -19.04 11.18
C VAL A 278 -9.81 -19.49 11.53
N LEU A 279 -8.80 -18.88 10.88
CA LEU A 279 -7.40 -19.23 11.13
C LEU A 279 -6.85 -18.65 12.44
N ASN A 280 -7.48 -17.60 12.97
CA ASN A 280 -7.03 -16.92 14.19
C ASN A 280 -8.20 -16.70 15.16
N PRO A 281 -8.85 -17.79 15.65
CA PRO A 281 -9.93 -17.67 16.62
C PRO A 281 -9.38 -17.01 17.90
N LYS A 282 -10.04 -15.93 18.34
CA LYS A 282 -9.69 -15.20 19.59
C LYS A 282 -9.94 -16.03 20.83
#